data_37e49069efe3f51182edb00264100899
#
_entry.id   37e49069efe3f51182edb00264100899
#
_cell.length_a   1.000
_cell.length_b   1.000
_cell.length_c   1.000
_cell.angle_alpha   90.00
_cell.angle_beta   90.00
_cell.angle_gamma   90.00
#
_symmetry.space_group_name_H-M   'P 1'
#
loop_
_entity.id
_entity.type
_entity.pdbx_description
1 polymer ?
#
loop_
_entity_poly.entity_id
_entity_poly.type
_entity_poly.pdbx_seq_one_letter_code
_entity_poly.pdbx_strand_id
1 'polypeptide(L)'
;MPIIKAVIDTSVMVSVAFAKEGLARELRDMIAEGGFTLVTSKEIMAELYRVLHYPHILKHFKPSMDDIDEFIGLVMEKAIISKGLYSLQKGSADPADDIFLNCAMESKADFIISRDPHLRNLKQFYGIQIIDVKVFLGRVRKG
;
A
#
# COMPACT_ATOMS: atom_id res chain seq x y z
N MET A 1 15.13 -18.09 -0.89
CA MET A 1 14.70 -16.93 -1.69
C MET A 1 14.24 -15.83 -0.75
N PRO A 2 14.78 -14.63 -0.87
CA PRO A 2 14.29 -13.54 -0.03
C PRO A 2 12.85 -13.21 -0.39
N ILE A 3 12.04 -13.00 0.64
CA ILE A 3 10.65 -12.62 0.48
C ILE A 3 10.59 -11.10 0.35
N ILE A 4 10.00 -10.62 -0.75
CA ILE A 4 9.85 -9.17 -0.97
C ILE A 4 8.76 -8.64 -0.04
N LYS A 5 9.08 -7.60 0.70
CA LYS A 5 8.14 -6.88 1.57
C LYS A 5 7.85 -5.51 0.96
N ALA A 6 6.58 -5.14 0.92
CA ALA A 6 6.18 -3.86 0.36
C ALA A 6 5.06 -3.22 1.16
N VAL A 7 5.14 -1.89 1.28
CA VAL A 7 4.06 -1.05 1.81
C VAL A 7 3.37 -0.42 0.61
N ILE A 8 2.05 -0.30 0.66
CA ILE A 8 1.28 0.32 -0.43
C ILE A 8 0.59 1.56 0.13
N ASP A 9 0.73 2.70 -0.56
CA ASP A 9 0.08 3.94 -0.11
C ASP A 9 -1.43 3.89 -0.33
N THR A 10 -2.14 4.84 0.28
CA THR A 10 -3.60 4.84 0.28
C THR A 10 -4.19 4.98 -1.12
N SER A 11 -3.64 5.85 -1.96
CA SER A 11 -4.23 6.07 -3.28
C SER A 11 -4.13 4.82 -4.17
N VAL A 12 -3.01 4.10 -4.07
CA VAL A 12 -2.85 2.83 -4.79
C VAL A 12 -3.79 1.77 -4.19
N MET A 13 -3.91 1.72 -2.87
CA MET A 13 -4.81 0.77 -2.21
C MET A 13 -6.27 0.97 -2.62
N VAL A 14 -6.71 2.23 -2.77
CA VAL A 14 -8.06 2.51 -3.26
C VAL A 14 -8.26 1.93 -4.65
N SER A 15 -7.29 2.11 -5.55
CA SER A 15 -7.37 1.53 -6.89
C SER A 15 -7.42 0.00 -6.85
N VAL A 16 -6.64 -0.61 -5.96
CA VAL A 16 -6.60 -2.07 -5.80
C VAL A 16 -7.93 -2.59 -5.23
N ALA A 17 -8.52 -1.85 -4.30
CA ALA A 17 -9.76 -2.26 -3.63
C ALA A 17 -10.90 -2.54 -4.62
N PHE A 18 -10.99 -1.74 -5.67
CA PHE A 18 -12.11 -1.82 -6.63
C PHE A 18 -11.67 -2.28 -8.00
N ALA A 19 -10.45 -2.79 -8.15
CA ALA A 19 -9.91 -3.20 -9.44
C ALA A 19 -10.60 -4.45 -9.96
N LYS A 20 -11.03 -4.37 -11.24
CA LYS A 20 -11.60 -5.52 -11.95
C LYS A 20 -10.63 -6.05 -13.00
N GLU A 21 -9.71 -5.20 -13.47
CA GLU A 21 -8.75 -5.56 -14.50
C GLU A 21 -7.51 -4.66 -14.40
N GLY A 22 -6.50 -4.94 -15.20
CA GLY A 22 -5.30 -4.13 -15.31
C GLY A 22 -4.31 -4.35 -14.19
N LEU A 23 -3.35 -3.43 -14.07
CA LEU A 23 -2.25 -3.55 -13.12
C LEU A 23 -2.70 -3.57 -11.66
N ALA A 24 -3.72 -2.79 -11.33
CA ALA A 24 -4.25 -2.78 -9.97
C ALA A 24 -4.88 -4.13 -9.62
N ARG A 25 -5.55 -4.78 -10.58
CA ARG A 25 -6.09 -6.12 -10.37
C ARG A 25 -4.99 -7.15 -10.21
N GLU A 26 -3.94 -7.05 -11.01
CA GLU A 26 -2.79 -7.94 -10.86
C GLU A 26 -2.18 -7.81 -9.46
N LEU A 27 -2.05 -6.57 -8.96
CA LEU A 27 -1.51 -6.35 -7.63
C LEU A 27 -2.43 -6.95 -6.57
N ARG A 28 -3.75 -6.78 -6.72
CA ARG A 28 -4.73 -7.39 -5.81
C ARG A 28 -4.60 -8.91 -5.78
N ASP A 29 -4.48 -9.52 -6.95
CA ASP A 29 -4.34 -10.97 -7.04
C ASP A 29 -3.05 -11.44 -6.38
N MET A 30 -1.96 -10.68 -6.53
CA MET A 30 -0.70 -11.02 -5.87
C MET A 30 -0.79 -10.93 -4.35
N ILE A 31 -1.54 -9.95 -3.83
CA ILE A 31 -1.80 -9.90 -2.38
C ILE A 31 -2.52 -11.16 -1.94
N ALA A 32 -3.58 -11.53 -2.66
CA ALA A 32 -4.40 -12.70 -2.32
C ALA A 32 -3.61 -14.01 -2.41
N GLU A 33 -2.71 -14.11 -3.37
CA GLU A 33 -1.95 -15.34 -3.63
C GLU A 33 -0.65 -15.41 -2.84
N GLY A 34 -0.27 -14.35 -2.15
CA GLY A 34 0.99 -14.32 -1.40
C GLY A 34 2.21 -14.16 -2.28
N GLY A 35 2.10 -13.50 -3.43
CA GLY A 35 3.22 -13.26 -4.33
C GLY A 35 4.28 -12.32 -3.77
N PHE A 36 3.95 -11.58 -2.73
CA PHE A 36 4.88 -10.79 -1.94
C PHE A 36 4.25 -10.61 -0.55
N THR A 37 5.03 -10.10 0.40
CA THR A 37 4.53 -9.83 1.74
C THR A 37 4.07 -8.38 1.82
N LEU A 38 2.77 -8.16 1.95
CA LEU A 38 2.23 -6.83 2.19
C LEU A 38 2.45 -6.46 3.65
N VAL A 39 2.95 -5.26 3.89
CA VAL A 39 3.11 -4.74 5.24
C VAL A 39 2.28 -3.47 5.37
N THR A 40 1.58 -3.33 6.47
CA THR A 40 0.76 -2.15 6.74
C THR A 40 0.81 -1.83 8.23
N SER A 41 0.06 -0.81 8.64
CA SER A 41 -0.01 -0.40 10.04
C SER A 41 -1.43 0.00 10.39
N LYS A 42 -1.71 0.17 11.68
CA LYS A 42 -3.02 0.65 12.15
C LYS A 42 -3.35 2.01 11.53
N GLU A 43 -2.36 2.90 11.47
CA GLU A 43 -2.55 4.23 10.91
C GLU A 43 -2.89 4.18 9.43
N ILE A 44 -2.17 3.33 8.68
CA ILE A 44 -2.44 3.16 7.24
C ILE A 44 -3.82 2.57 7.03
N MET A 45 -4.19 1.57 7.81
CA MET A 45 -5.51 0.94 7.67
C MET A 45 -6.64 1.89 8.07
N ALA A 46 -6.43 2.71 9.09
CA ALA A 46 -7.43 3.70 9.50
C ALA A 46 -7.64 4.75 8.39
N GLU A 47 -6.56 5.21 7.78
CA GLU A 47 -6.66 6.15 6.66
C GLU A 47 -7.37 5.51 5.47
N LEU A 48 -7.00 4.29 5.13
CA LEU A 48 -7.63 3.56 4.02
C LEU A 48 -9.14 3.42 4.24
N TYR A 49 -9.55 3.00 5.43
CA TYR A 49 -10.96 2.83 5.76
C TYR A 49 -11.72 4.15 5.60
N ARG A 50 -11.13 5.24 6.11
CA ARG A 50 -11.73 6.57 5.99
C ARG A 50 -11.86 7.00 4.52
N VAL A 51 -10.80 6.84 3.74
CA VAL A 51 -10.77 7.27 2.33
C VAL A 51 -11.75 6.44 1.49
N LEU A 52 -11.87 5.15 1.74
CA LEU A 52 -12.81 4.28 1.02
C LEU A 52 -14.25 4.73 1.20
N HIS A 53 -14.55 5.47 2.27
CA HIS A 53 -15.90 5.99 2.55
C HIS A 53 -16.08 7.45 2.16
N TYR A 54 -15.08 8.09 1.53
CA TYR A 54 -15.25 9.46 1.07
C TYR A 54 -16.33 9.53 0.00
N PRO A 55 -17.20 10.56 0.03
CA PRO A 55 -18.31 10.67 -0.94
C PRO A 55 -17.88 10.58 -2.39
N HIS A 56 -16.77 11.21 -2.77
CA HIS A 56 -16.31 11.16 -4.16
C HIS A 56 -15.81 9.78 -4.57
N ILE A 57 -15.26 9.01 -3.63
CA ILE A 57 -14.82 7.63 -3.88
C ILE A 57 -16.04 6.73 -4.08
N LEU A 58 -17.02 6.84 -3.17
CA LEU A 58 -18.25 6.05 -3.28
C LEU A 58 -19.02 6.38 -4.55
N LYS A 59 -19.04 7.65 -4.95
CA LYS A 59 -19.71 8.08 -6.17
C LYS A 59 -18.99 7.55 -7.41
N HIS A 60 -17.68 7.57 -7.42
CA HIS A 60 -16.89 7.14 -8.59
C HIS A 60 -16.93 5.63 -8.79
N PHE A 61 -16.67 4.86 -7.75
CA PHE A 61 -16.56 3.41 -7.85
C PHE A 61 -17.87 2.68 -7.60
N LYS A 62 -18.81 3.29 -6.90
CA LYS A 62 -20.13 2.70 -6.58
C LYS A 62 -20.02 1.30 -5.99
N PRO A 63 -19.19 1.10 -4.97
CA PRO A 63 -19.03 -0.21 -4.38
C PRO A 63 -20.24 -0.60 -3.56
N SER A 64 -20.47 -1.91 -3.41
CA SER A 64 -21.38 -2.39 -2.39
C SER A 64 -20.68 -2.30 -1.03
N MET A 65 -21.46 -2.38 0.06
CA MET A 65 -20.85 -2.41 1.40
C MET A 65 -19.97 -3.66 1.56
N ASP A 66 -20.38 -4.77 0.93
CA ASP A 66 -19.59 -5.99 0.97
C ASP A 66 -18.26 -5.86 0.26
N ASP A 67 -18.19 -5.06 -0.81
CA ASP A 67 -16.93 -4.85 -1.55
C ASP A 67 -15.84 -4.26 -0.67
N ILE A 68 -16.20 -3.27 0.14
CA ILE A 68 -15.25 -2.63 1.05
C ILE A 68 -14.82 -3.59 2.15
N ASP A 69 -15.79 -4.24 2.78
CA ASP A 69 -15.51 -5.18 3.87
C ASP A 69 -14.67 -6.36 3.39
N GLU A 70 -14.95 -6.85 2.20
CA GLU A 70 -14.20 -7.94 1.60
C GLU A 70 -12.74 -7.56 1.36
N PHE A 71 -12.50 -6.36 0.84
CA PHE A 71 -11.14 -5.91 0.60
C PHE A 71 -10.38 -5.68 1.91
N ILE A 72 -11.00 -5.03 2.88
CA ILE A 72 -10.38 -4.83 4.20
C ILE A 72 -10.06 -6.18 4.84
N GLY A 73 -10.98 -7.14 4.74
CA GLY A 73 -10.75 -8.50 5.24
C GLY A 73 -9.58 -9.19 4.57
N LEU A 74 -9.45 -9.03 3.26
CA LEU A 74 -8.33 -9.59 2.50
C LEU A 74 -7.00 -9.02 3.00
N VAL A 75 -6.93 -7.70 3.15
CA VAL A 75 -5.71 -7.05 3.62
C VAL A 75 -5.36 -7.51 5.03
N MET A 76 -6.34 -7.54 5.92
CA MET A 76 -6.12 -7.95 7.32
C MET A 76 -5.67 -9.42 7.43
N GLU A 77 -6.16 -10.27 6.53
CA GLU A 77 -5.76 -11.67 6.51
C GLU A 77 -4.32 -11.84 6.01
N LYS A 78 -3.93 -11.09 4.99
CA LYS A 78 -2.66 -11.31 4.30
C LYS A 78 -1.51 -10.45 4.77
N ALA A 79 -1.79 -9.25 5.29
CA ALA A 79 -0.73 -8.30 5.63
C ALA A 79 -0.11 -8.60 6.98
N ILE A 80 1.17 -8.23 7.09
CA ILE A 80 1.83 -8.12 8.38
C ILE A 80 1.53 -6.71 8.89
N ILE A 81 1.04 -6.62 10.12
CA ILE A 81 0.71 -5.32 10.73
C ILE A 81 1.90 -4.90 11.59
N SER A 82 2.54 -3.79 11.24
CA SER A 82 3.63 -3.27 12.05
C SER A 82 3.10 -2.71 13.37
N LYS A 83 3.93 -2.75 14.41
CA LYS A 83 3.49 -2.40 15.76
C LYS A 83 3.32 -0.90 15.98
N GLY A 84 3.80 -0.07 15.04
CA GLY A 84 3.70 1.38 15.18
C GLY A 84 4.67 1.98 16.18
N LEU A 85 5.76 1.28 16.47
CA LEU A 85 6.76 1.74 17.43
C LEU A 85 7.75 2.75 16.84
N TYR A 86 7.89 2.74 15.52
CA TYR A 86 8.81 3.62 14.82
C TYR A 86 8.09 4.93 14.46
N SER A 87 8.68 6.04 14.82
CA SER A 87 8.13 7.35 14.49
C SER A 87 9.25 8.24 13.97
N LEU A 88 9.25 8.45 12.66
CA LEU A 88 10.18 9.36 12.00
C LEU A 88 9.38 10.56 11.52
N GLN A 89 9.86 11.75 11.85
CA GLN A 89 9.26 12.99 11.35
C GLN A 89 10.16 13.58 10.28
N LYS A 90 9.57 14.31 9.34
CA LYS A 90 10.27 14.98 8.25
C LYS A 90 10.88 14.02 7.21
N GLY A 91 10.26 12.86 7.02
CA GLY A 91 10.69 11.92 5.99
C GLY A 91 10.30 12.36 4.59
N SER A 92 9.19 13.07 4.44
CA SER A 92 8.70 13.54 3.15
C SER A 92 8.26 15.00 3.24
N ALA A 93 7.91 15.57 2.07
CA ALA A 93 7.41 16.95 2.00
C ALA A 93 6.02 17.08 2.63
N ASP A 94 5.23 16.00 2.65
CA ASP A 94 3.90 15.96 3.24
C ASP A 94 3.94 15.08 4.48
N PRO A 95 3.66 15.64 5.69
CA PRO A 95 3.66 14.82 6.92
C PRO A 95 2.69 13.63 6.88
N ALA A 96 1.63 13.70 6.09
CA ALA A 96 0.69 12.59 5.95
C ALA A 96 1.35 11.34 5.35
N ASP A 97 2.42 11.52 4.57
CA ASP A 97 3.15 10.41 3.96
C ASP A 97 4.08 9.71 4.94
N ASP A 98 4.36 10.32 6.09
CA ASP A 98 5.28 9.74 7.07
C ASP A 98 4.78 8.42 7.63
N ILE A 99 3.45 8.19 7.64
CA ILE A 99 2.92 6.90 8.12
C ILE A 99 3.42 5.73 7.26
N PHE A 100 3.58 5.96 5.95
CA PHE A 100 4.09 4.92 5.03
C PHE A 100 5.58 4.72 5.22
N LEU A 101 6.33 5.80 5.36
CA LEU A 101 7.77 5.74 5.61
C LEU A 101 8.07 5.04 6.95
N ASN A 102 7.33 5.39 7.99
CA ASN A 102 7.50 4.78 9.31
C ASN A 102 7.20 3.28 9.27
N CYS A 103 6.12 2.89 8.59
CA CYS A 103 5.76 1.48 8.45
C CYS A 103 6.86 0.72 7.70
N ALA A 104 7.35 1.29 6.60
CA ALA A 104 8.38 0.65 5.79
C ALA A 104 9.70 0.50 6.57
N MET A 105 10.08 1.51 7.34
CA MET A 105 11.29 1.45 8.15
C MET A 105 11.18 0.40 9.25
N GLU A 106 10.06 0.39 9.98
CA GLU A 106 9.87 -0.55 11.07
C GLU A 106 9.87 -2.00 10.59
N SER A 107 9.22 -2.25 9.47
CA SER A 107 9.10 -3.60 8.92
C SER A 107 10.29 -4.03 8.06
N LYS A 108 11.22 -3.12 7.80
CA LYS A 108 12.34 -3.35 6.88
C LYS A 108 11.84 -3.73 5.48
N ALA A 109 10.85 -2.98 5.00
CA ALA A 109 10.29 -3.21 3.67
C ALA A 109 11.32 -2.90 2.57
N ASP A 110 11.18 -3.59 1.45
CA ASP A 110 12.03 -3.35 0.28
C ASP A 110 11.49 -2.19 -0.56
N PHE A 111 10.16 -2.04 -0.59
CA PHE A 111 9.48 -1.08 -1.46
C PHE A 111 8.34 -0.38 -0.76
N ILE A 112 8.09 0.87 -1.21
CA ILE A 112 6.81 1.54 -1.02
C ILE A 112 6.22 1.72 -2.42
N ILE A 113 5.00 1.24 -2.62
CA ILE A 113 4.31 1.38 -3.90
C ILE A 113 3.41 2.61 -3.81
N SER A 114 3.68 3.61 -4.66
CA SER A 114 2.99 4.89 -4.60
C SER A 114 2.89 5.56 -5.97
N ARG A 115 1.86 6.38 -6.13
CA ARG A 115 1.73 7.30 -7.25
C ARG A 115 1.90 8.75 -6.80
N ASP A 116 2.04 8.97 -5.50
CA ASP A 116 2.14 10.32 -4.93
C ASP A 116 3.49 10.95 -5.31
N PRO A 117 3.50 12.12 -5.98
CA PRO A 117 4.75 12.77 -6.34
C PRO A 117 5.64 13.10 -5.15
N HIS A 118 5.07 13.41 -3.99
CA HIS A 118 5.86 13.72 -2.81
C HIS A 118 6.67 12.52 -2.34
N LEU A 119 6.07 11.34 -2.33
CA LEU A 119 6.78 10.11 -2.01
C LEU A 119 7.70 9.69 -3.16
N ARG A 120 7.20 9.72 -4.40
CA ARG A 120 7.95 9.28 -5.57
C ARG A 120 9.22 10.10 -5.79
N ASN A 121 9.19 11.39 -5.46
CA ASN A 121 10.36 12.26 -5.62
C ASN A 121 11.50 11.90 -4.67
N LEU A 122 11.23 11.21 -3.58
CA LEU A 122 12.29 10.71 -2.72
C LEU A 122 13.11 9.61 -3.39
N LYS A 123 12.49 8.87 -4.34
CA LYS A 123 13.07 7.72 -5.07
C LYS A 123 13.51 6.58 -4.16
N GLN A 124 14.21 6.89 -3.10
CA GLN A 124 14.55 5.92 -2.06
C GLN A 124 14.61 6.60 -0.71
N PHE A 125 14.47 5.79 0.35
CA PHE A 125 14.51 6.27 1.72
C PHE A 125 15.13 5.17 2.57
N TYR A 126 16.37 5.38 3.01
CA TYR A 126 17.13 4.39 3.81
C TYR A 126 17.11 2.99 3.18
N GLY A 127 17.36 2.92 1.87
CA GLY A 127 17.40 1.65 1.13
C GLY A 127 16.04 1.13 0.66
N ILE A 128 14.95 1.78 1.08
CA ILE A 128 13.60 1.44 0.62
C ILE A 128 13.35 2.18 -0.68
N GLN A 129 13.04 1.45 -1.75
CA GLN A 129 12.75 2.07 -3.04
C GLN A 129 11.27 2.45 -3.12
N ILE A 130 10.99 3.64 -3.64
CA ILE A 130 9.62 4.12 -3.80
C ILE A 130 9.29 4.09 -5.28
N ILE A 131 8.40 3.18 -5.67
CA ILE A 131 8.13 2.86 -7.08
C ILE A 131 6.63 2.76 -7.34
N ASP A 132 6.26 2.80 -8.62
CA ASP A 132 4.85 2.61 -8.98
C ASP A 132 4.50 1.13 -9.14
N VAL A 133 3.22 0.86 -9.38
CA VAL A 133 2.70 -0.52 -9.49
C VAL A 133 3.38 -1.27 -10.64
N LYS A 134 3.53 -0.61 -11.79
CA LYS A 134 4.12 -1.27 -12.98
C LYS A 134 5.55 -1.72 -12.70
N VAL A 135 6.35 -0.84 -12.13
CA VAL A 135 7.74 -1.16 -11.79
C VAL A 135 7.80 -2.27 -10.75
N PHE A 136 6.93 -2.19 -9.73
CA PHE A 136 6.88 -3.22 -8.69
C PHE A 136 6.57 -4.59 -9.27
N LEU A 137 5.53 -4.69 -10.09
CA LEU A 137 5.14 -5.96 -10.70
C LEU A 137 6.28 -6.54 -11.55
N GLY A 138 7.00 -5.68 -12.27
CA GLY A 138 8.17 -6.12 -13.04
C GLY A 138 9.27 -6.70 -12.15
N ARG A 139 9.50 -6.10 -10.97
CA ARG A 139 10.51 -6.59 -10.02
C ARG A 139 10.13 -7.95 -9.44
N VAL A 140 8.88 -8.12 -9.08
CA VAL A 140 8.39 -9.37 -8.48
C VAL A 140 8.45 -10.51 -9.49
N ARG A 141 8.07 -10.26 -10.76
CA ARG A 141 8.08 -11.28 -11.80
C ARG A 141 9.49 -11.77 -12.12
N LYS A 142 10.49 -10.90 -11.97
CA LYS A 142 11.89 -11.28 -12.23
C LYS A 142 12.55 -11.96 -11.04
N GLY A 143 11.98 -11.78 -9.87
CA GLY A 143 12.47 -12.36 -8.65
C GLY A 143 11.99 -13.76 -8.43
#